data_bf77e0838dc43f1296d4fdae7b30c738
#
_entry.id   bf77e0838dc43f1296d4fdae7b30c738
#
_cell.length_a   1.000
_cell.length_b   1.000
_cell.length_c   1.000
_cell.angle_alpha   90.00
_cell.angle_beta   90.00
_cell.angle_gamma   90.00
#
_symmetry.space_group_name_H-M   'P 1'
#
loop_
_entity.id
_entity.type
_entity.pdbx_description
1 polymer ?
#
loop_
_entity_poly.entity_id
_entity_poly.type
_entity_poly.pdbx_seq_one_letter_code
_entity_poly.pdbx_strand_id
1 'polypeptide(L)'
;MYLRVTLGPYRGKSAGIPYVMEIWPIKCGSIIHNHGNCYAVINVIHGAIDIEIFNKQESDHNSTNHIMKFTAQKGQQTWISPNWFQTHKLWNSTPTYCATIQCYQYGKADTTYWPYFDYVSNDNTIDEFLPNSDFTFSDMKKQVMEKY
;
A
#
# COMPACT_ATOMS: atom_id res chain seq x y z
N MET A 1 -10.21 2.71 8.60
CA MET A 1 -9.91 1.49 7.79
C MET A 1 -10.13 1.87 6.33
N TYR A 2 -9.26 1.49 5.41
CA TYR A 2 -9.41 1.66 3.97
C TYR A 2 -9.82 0.31 3.35
N LEU A 3 -10.44 0.34 2.18
CA LEU A 3 -10.90 -0.84 1.47
C LEU A 3 -9.84 -1.29 0.47
N ARG A 4 -9.56 -2.57 0.43
CA ARG A 4 -8.56 -3.19 -0.43
C ARG A 4 -9.18 -4.24 -1.36
N VAL A 5 -8.97 -4.08 -2.67
CA VAL A 5 -9.58 -4.92 -3.71
C VAL A 5 -8.50 -5.50 -4.62
N THR A 6 -8.41 -6.80 -4.70
CA THR A 6 -7.55 -7.49 -5.67
C THR A 6 -8.12 -7.34 -7.08
N LEU A 7 -7.37 -6.75 -8.01
CA LEU A 7 -7.84 -6.43 -9.36
C LEU A 7 -7.80 -7.59 -10.36
N GLY A 8 -7.09 -8.65 -10.06
CA GLY A 8 -7.04 -9.79 -10.96
C GLY A 8 -6.58 -11.07 -10.29
N PRO A 9 -7.07 -12.22 -10.77
CA PRO A 9 -6.66 -13.53 -10.27
C PRO A 9 -5.28 -13.91 -10.81
N TYR A 10 -4.86 -13.31 -11.93
CA TYR A 10 -3.63 -13.67 -12.60
C TYR A 10 -2.42 -13.06 -11.90
N ARG A 11 -1.49 -13.90 -11.54
CA ARG A 11 -0.27 -13.53 -10.83
C ARG A 11 0.98 -13.71 -11.67
N GLY A 12 0.85 -14.34 -12.83
CA GLY A 12 2.00 -14.70 -13.63
C GLY A 12 2.99 -15.54 -12.83
N LYS A 13 4.27 -15.15 -12.88
CA LYS A 13 5.35 -15.74 -12.07
C LYS A 13 5.65 -14.90 -10.81
N SER A 14 4.90 -13.85 -10.56
CA SER A 14 5.10 -12.97 -9.40
C SER A 14 4.52 -13.61 -8.14
N ALA A 15 5.24 -13.51 -7.05
CA ALA A 15 4.73 -13.86 -5.73
C ALA A 15 3.72 -12.80 -5.25
N GLY A 16 2.84 -13.17 -4.34
CA GLY A 16 1.88 -12.25 -3.71
C GLY A 16 0.74 -11.78 -4.61
N ILE A 17 0.18 -10.61 -4.29
CA ILE A 17 -0.91 -9.96 -5.01
C ILE A 17 -0.33 -8.82 -5.84
N PRO A 18 -0.17 -8.98 -7.17
CA PRO A 18 0.55 -7.99 -7.98
C PRO A 18 -0.22 -6.70 -8.24
N TYR A 19 -1.56 -6.74 -8.19
CA TYR A 19 -2.41 -5.59 -8.52
C TYR A 19 -3.51 -5.42 -7.49
N VAL A 20 -3.52 -4.26 -6.84
CA VAL A 20 -4.49 -3.92 -5.79
C VAL A 20 -5.06 -2.53 -6.06
N MET A 21 -6.37 -2.38 -5.93
CA MET A 21 -7.00 -1.08 -5.80
C MET A 21 -7.26 -0.83 -4.31
N GLU A 22 -6.91 0.35 -3.85
CA GLU A 22 -7.20 0.78 -2.49
C GLU A 22 -8.08 2.03 -2.52
N ILE A 23 -9.16 2.00 -1.74
CA ILE A 23 -10.10 3.10 -1.59
C ILE A 23 -9.97 3.63 -0.16
N TRP A 24 -9.60 4.89 -0.07
CA TRP A 24 -9.26 5.60 1.16
C TRP A 24 -10.38 6.57 1.54
N PRO A 25 -11.20 6.26 2.53
CA PRO A 25 -12.18 7.20 3.05
C PRO A 25 -11.53 8.49 3.58
N ILE A 26 -12.34 9.51 3.80
CA ILE A 26 -11.93 10.77 4.41
C ILE A 26 -11.29 10.49 5.78
N LYS A 27 -10.17 11.14 6.08
CA LYS A 27 -9.43 10.98 7.35
C LYS A 27 -9.04 9.53 7.66
N CYS A 28 -8.73 8.78 6.62
CA CYS A 28 -8.30 7.39 6.74
C CYS A 28 -6.95 7.17 6.07
N GLY A 29 -6.20 6.21 6.54
CA GLY A 29 -4.89 5.87 5.98
C GLY A 29 -4.35 4.54 6.47
N SER A 30 -3.13 4.24 6.04
CA SER A 30 -2.38 3.08 6.49
C SER A 30 -1.62 3.38 7.79
N ILE A 31 -1.16 2.32 8.41
CA ILE A 31 -0.08 2.36 9.40
C ILE A 31 1.26 2.65 8.70
N ILE A 32 2.30 2.94 9.47
CA ILE A 32 3.69 3.00 8.96
C ILE A 32 4.13 1.56 8.72
N HIS A 33 4.47 1.21 7.48
CA HIS A 33 4.83 -0.16 7.11
C HIS A 33 5.83 -0.20 5.97
N ASN A 34 6.51 -1.34 5.81
CA ASN A 34 7.37 -1.63 4.68
C ASN A 34 6.72 -2.66 3.72
N HIS A 35 7.41 -2.97 2.64
CA HIS A 35 6.92 -3.87 1.59
C HIS A 35 7.85 -5.05 1.28
N GLY A 36 8.75 -5.40 2.18
CA GLY A 36 9.55 -6.62 2.11
C GLY A 36 10.30 -6.82 0.79
N ASN A 37 11.14 -5.87 0.38
CA ASN A 37 11.98 -5.93 -0.82
C ASN A 37 11.25 -5.90 -2.18
N CYS A 38 9.98 -5.55 -2.25
CA CYS A 38 9.31 -5.40 -3.53
C CYS A 38 9.51 -4.01 -4.15
N TYR A 39 9.33 -3.95 -5.46
CA TYR A 39 9.08 -2.73 -6.20
C TYR A 39 7.58 -2.49 -6.26
N ALA A 40 7.15 -1.25 -6.16
CA ALA A 40 5.76 -0.90 -6.46
C ALA A 40 5.64 0.44 -7.15
N VAL A 41 4.60 0.57 -7.94
CA VAL A 41 4.11 1.84 -8.48
C VAL A 41 2.71 2.06 -7.93
N ILE A 42 2.47 3.24 -7.39
CA ILE A 42 1.19 3.66 -6.85
C ILE A 42 0.68 4.79 -7.74
N ASN A 43 -0.46 4.57 -8.38
CA ASN A 43 -1.11 5.56 -9.24
C ASN A 43 -2.40 6.06 -8.59
N VAL A 44 -2.53 7.36 -8.43
CA VAL A 44 -3.76 7.98 -7.91
C VAL A 44 -4.78 8.11 -9.04
N ILE A 45 -5.87 7.37 -8.96
CA ILE A 45 -6.93 7.37 -9.98
C ILE A 45 -8.10 8.30 -9.63
N HIS A 46 -8.27 8.64 -8.35
CA HIS A 46 -9.27 9.60 -7.88
C HIS A 46 -8.80 10.31 -6.62
N GLY A 47 -9.14 11.60 -6.49
CA GLY A 47 -8.81 12.41 -5.32
C GLY A 47 -7.31 12.70 -5.19
N ALA A 48 -6.83 12.75 -3.97
CA ALA A 48 -5.43 12.93 -3.63
C ALA A 48 -5.09 12.15 -2.34
N ILE A 49 -3.82 11.83 -2.15
CA ILE A 49 -3.34 11.12 -0.98
C ILE A 49 -2.01 11.71 -0.50
N ASP A 50 -1.88 11.91 0.79
CA ASP A 50 -0.63 12.26 1.43
C ASP A 50 0.23 11.00 1.59
N ILE A 51 1.52 11.13 1.27
CA ILE A 51 2.50 10.08 1.38
C ILE A 51 3.61 10.57 2.29
N GLU A 52 3.81 9.86 3.38
CA GLU A 52 4.90 10.11 4.33
C GLU A 52 5.92 8.99 4.19
N ILE A 53 7.18 9.36 3.99
CA ILE A 53 8.32 8.45 3.83
C ILE A 53 9.17 8.50 5.09
N PHE A 54 9.58 7.32 5.51
CA PHE A 54 10.41 7.11 6.70
C PHE A 54 11.71 6.40 6.33
N ASN A 55 12.71 6.49 7.20
CA ASN A 55 13.91 5.67 7.09
C ASN A 55 13.54 4.19 7.05
N LYS A 56 14.43 3.39 6.44
CA LYS A 56 14.27 1.94 6.46
C LYS A 56 14.07 1.49 7.91
N GLN A 57 13.02 0.72 8.11
CA GLN A 57 12.73 0.10 9.39
C GLN A 57 13.77 -0.99 9.63
N GLU A 58 14.63 -0.82 10.63
CA GLU A 58 15.59 -1.82 11.08
C GLU A 58 15.02 -2.47 12.35
N SER A 59 15.15 -3.78 12.45
CA SER A 59 14.60 -4.60 13.54
C SER A 59 15.08 -4.19 14.94
N ASP A 60 16.17 -3.45 15.03
CA ASP A 60 16.81 -3.09 16.30
C ASP A 60 16.57 -1.63 16.72
N HIS A 61 15.85 -0.83 15.94
CA HIS A 61 15.63 0.58 16.25
C HIS A 61 14.14 0.93 16.30
N ASN A 62 13.68 1.22 17.51
CA ASN A 62 12.32 1.69 17.82
C ASN A 62 11.98 3.10 17.27
N SER A 63 12.78 3.66 16.38
CA SER A 63 12.53 4.99 15.82
C SER A 63 12.58 5.00 14.30
N THR A 64 11.42 5.12 13.68
CA THR A 64 11.32 5.50 12.28
C THR A 64 11.42 7.02 12.16
N ASN A 65 12.51 7.53 11.59
CA ASN A 65 12.64 8.95 11.34
C ASN A 65 11.89 9.32 10.06
N HIS A 66 11.02 10.30 10.17
CA HIS A 66 10.35 10.91 9.03
C HIS A 66 11.36 11.62 8.12
N ILE A 67 11.33 11.27 6.82
CA ILE A 67 12.23 11.85 5.81
C ILE A 67 11.55 12.97 5.04
N MET A 68 10.35 12.68 4.49
CA MET A 68 9.59 13.62 3.68
C MET A 68 8.11 13.33 3.70
N LYS A 69 7.33 14.34 3.35
CA LYS A 69 5.91 14.26 3.10
C LYS A 69 5.57 14.99 1.81
N PHE A 70 4.70 14.42 1.00
CA PHE A 70 4.14 15.06 -0.20
C PHE A 70 2.73 14.55 -0.46
N THR A 71 1.99 15.29 -1.29
CA THR A 71 0.64 14.91 -1.70
C THR A 71 0.64 14.55 -3.17
N ALA A 72 0.22 13.33 -3.49
CA ALA A 72 -0.01 12.89 -4.86
C ALA A 72 -1.49 13.10 -5.23
N GLN A 73 -1.74 13.74 -6.37
CA GLN A 73 -3.07 14.03 -6.90
C GLN A 73 -3.44 13.05 -8.03
N LYS A 74 -4.72 13.03 -8.40
CA LYS A 74 -5.21 12.23 -9.53
C LYS A 74 -4.29 12.36 -10.76
N GLY A 75 -3.89 11.23 -11.31
CA GLY A 75 -2.99 11.10 -12.45
C GLY A 75 -1.50 11.12 -12.09
N GLN A 76 -1.15 11.46 -10.85
CA GLN A 76 0.23 11.38 -10.38
C GLN A 76 0.57 9.99 -9.89
N GLN A 77 1.84 9.65 -9.97
CA GLN A 77 2.40 8.38 -9.56
C GLN A 77 3.48 8.59 -8.50
N THR A 78 3.57 7.65 -7.59
CA THR A 78 4.70 7.46 -6.69
C THR A 78 5.16 6.01 -6.76
N TRP A 79 6.30 5.73 -6.19
CA TRP A 79 6.90 4.40 -6.27
C TRP A 79 7.68 4.06 -5.02
N ILE A 80 7.89 2.77 -4.82
CA ILE A 80 8.81 2.20 -3.83
C ILE A 80 9.76 1.24 -4.51
N SER A 81 10.94 1.06 -3.93
CA SER A 81 11.90 0.05 -4.34
C SER A 81 12.62 -0.53 -3.11
N PRO A 82 13.32 -1.66 -3.24
CA PRO A 82 14.02 -2.27 -2.12
C PRO A 82 14.98 -1.34 -1.36
N ASN A 83 15.50 -0.33 -2.04
CA ASN A 83 16.49 0.60 -1.48
C ASN A 83 15.94 2.00 -1.21
N TRP A 84 14.72 2.32 -1.67
CA TRP A 84 14.11 3.64 -1.55
C TRP A 84 12.64 3.56 -1.23
N PHE A 85 12.18 4.43 -0.34
CA PHE A 85 10.76 4.61 -0.01
C PHE A 85 10.03 3.35 0.45
N GLN A 86 10.77 2.37 0.97
CA GLN A 86 10.19 1.11 1.44
C GLN A 86 9.27 1.30 2.63
N THR A 87 9.66 2.14 3.59
CA THR A 87 8.85 2.41 4.77
C THR A 87 8.06 3.68 4.56
N HIS A 88 6.75 3.55 4.54
CA HIS A 88 5.85 4.67 4.28
C HIS A 88 4.52 4.57 5.04
N LYS A 89 3.79 5.67 4.99
CA LYS A 89 2.41 5.80 5.42
C LYS A 89 1.63 6.60 4.39
N LEU A 90 0.43 6.16 4.07
CA LEU A 90 -0.51 6.89 3.23
C LEU A 90 -1.66 7.43 4.10
N TRP A 91 -2.12 8.65 3.81
CA TRP A 91 -3.18 9.30 4.56
C TRP A 91 -4.04 10.16 3.65
N ASN A 92 -5.37 9.96 3.69
CA ASN A 92 -6.29 10.83 2.98
C ASN A 92 -6.71 12.01 3.87
N SER A 93 -6.08 13.16 3.67
CA SER A 93 -6.42 14.42 4.35
C SER A 93 -7.49 15.23 3.62
N THR A 94 -7.94 14.80 2.44
CA THR A 94 -8.87 15.54 1.58
C THR A 94 -10.32 15.41 2.06
N PRO A 95 -11.23 16.30 1.62
CA PRO A 95 -12.64 16.23 1.97
C PRO A 95 -13.46 15.19 1.18
N THR A 96 -12.81 14.44 0.28
CA THR A 96 -13.42 13.38 -0.51
C THR A 96 -12.65 12.06 -0.34
N TYR A 97 -13.21 10.94 -0.82
CA TYR A 97 -12.45 9.71 -0.85
C TYR A 97 -11.30 9.81 -1.88
N CYS A 98 -10.25 9.04 -1.66
CA CYS A 98 -9.18 8.84 -2.63
C CYS A 98 -9.20 7.37 -3.09
N ALA A 99 -8.78 7.12 -4.33
CA ALA A 99 -8.57 5.78 -4.84
C ALA A 99 -7.21 5.68 -5.55
N THR A 100 -6.50 4.61 -5.25
CA THR A 100 -5.18 4.30 -5.84
C THR A 100 -5.20 2.91 -6.47
N ILE A 101 -4.43 2.74 -7.55
CA ILE A 101 -4.05 1.42 -8.05
C ILE A 101 -2.58 1.22 -7.73
N GLN A 102 -2.26 0.08 -7.15
CA GLN A 102 -0.92 -0.30 -6.77
C GLN A 102 -0.50 -1.56 -7.52
N CYS A 103 0.70 -1.51 -8.09
CA CYS A 103 1.30 -2.63 -8.82
C CYS A 103 2.59 -3.01 -8.10
N TYR A 104 2.69 -4.27 -7.69
CA TYR A 104 3.82 -4.82 -6.94
C TYR A 104 4.59 -5.85 -7.75
N GLN A 105 5.92 -5.83 -7.64
CA GLN A 105 6.79 -6.81 -8.28
C GLN A 105 8.07 -7.01 -7.47
N TYR A 106 8.49 -8.26 -7.31
CA TYR A 106 9.82 -8.58 -6.80
C TYR A 106 10.85 -8.57 -7.91
N GLY A 107 12.11 -8.23 -7.58
CA GLY A 107 13.21 -8.21 -8.53
C GLY A 107 13.55 -9.60 -9.06
N LYS A 108 14.18 -9.67 -10.24
CA LYS A 108 14.58 -10.95 -10.84
C LYS A 108 15.64 -11.70 -10.04
N ALA A 109 16.49 -10.97 -9.33
CA ALA A 109 17.59 -11.52 -8.53
C ALA A 109 17.12 -11.95 -7.12
N ASP A 110 16.07 -11.30 -6.60
CA ASP A 110 15.50 -11.63 -5.32
C ASP A 110 13.98 -11.76 -5.49
N THR A 111 13.53 -13.01 -5.53
CA THR A 111 12.12 -13.39 -5.64
C THR A 111 11.56 -13.84 -4.31
N THR A 112 12.25 -13.56 -3.20
CA THR A 112 11.78 -13.90 -1.87
C THR A 112 10.44 -13.20 -1.62
N TYR A 113 9.43 -13.99 -1.38
CA TYR A 113 8.11 -13.52 -1.05
C TYR A 113 7.88 -13.59 0.46
N TRP A 114 7.56 -12.45 1.03
CA TRP A 114 7.15 -12.35 2.41
C TRP A 114 5.62 -12.23 2.46
N PRO A 115 4.92 -13.15 3.13
CA PRO A 115 3.46 -13.08 3.22
C PRO A 115 2.97 -11.98 4.14
N TYR A 116 3.85 -11.37 4.90
CA TYR A 116 3.56 -10.29 5.86
C TYR A 116 4.44 -9.06 5.58
N PHE A 117 4.01 -7.94 6.11
CA PHE A 117 4.76 -6.68 6.16
C PHE A 117 5.01 -6.29 7.60
N ASP A 118 6.15 -5.68 7.86
CA ASP A 118 6.42 -5.07 9.15
C ASP A 118 5.72 -3.72 9.25
N TYR A 119 5.21 -3.40 10.42
CA TYR A 119 4.61 -2.10 10.71
C TYR A 119 5.01 -1.60 12.11
N VAL A 120 4.89 -0.30 12.31
CA VAL A 120 5.09 0.32 13.62
C VAL A 120 3.75 0.41 14.34
N SER A 121 3.63 -0.25 15.47
CA SER A 121 2.45 -0.22 16.31
C SER A 121 2.35 1.06 17.15
N ASN A 122 1.25 1.25 17.86
CA ASN A 122 1.01 2.46 18.65
C ASN A 122 1.98 2.65 19.84
N ASP A 123 2.59 1.58 20.31
CA ASP A 123 3.60 1.57 21.36
C ASP A 123 5.05 1.65 20.82
N ASN A 124 5.19 1.94 19.53
CA ASN A 124 6.46 2.01 18.79
C ASN A 124 7.22 0.70 18.70
N THR A 125 6.56 -0.44 18.87
CA THR A 125 7.15 -1.74 18.55
C THR A 125 6.96 -2.08 17.08
N ILE A 126 7.79 -2.98 16.55
CA ILE A 126 7.67 -3.50 15.20
C ILE A 126 6.90 -4.81 15.28
N ASP A 127 5.77 -4.84 14.61
CA ASP A 127 4.89 -6.00 14.49
C ASP A 127 4.67 -6.38 13.03
N GLU A 128 4.14 -7.57 12.79
CA GLU A 128 3.85 -8.10 11.47
C GLU A 128 2.35 -8.09 11.18
N PHE A 129 1.97 -7.82 9.94
CA PHE A 129 0.60 -7.96 9.49
C PHE A 129 0.49 -8.61 8.12
N LEU A 130 -0.62 -9.30 7.89
CA LEU A 130 -0.96 -9.89 6.59
C LEU A 130 -1.81 -8.89 5.79
N PRO A 131 -1.30 -8.38 4.67
CA PRO A 131 -2.04 -7.41 3.83
C PRO A 131 -3.11 -8.11 2.99
N ASN A 132 -4.16 -8.59 3.62
CA ASN A 132 -5.28 -9.25 2.95
C ASN A 132 -6.13 -8.25 2.16
N SER A 133 -6.75 -8.73 1.08
CA SER A 133 -7.78 -7.98 0.36
C SER A 133 -9.15 -8.25 0.96
N ASP A 134 -9.99 -7.21 1.04
CA ASP A 134 -11.37 -7.32 1.51
C ASP A 134 -12.25 -7.99 0.47
N PHE A 135 -11.98 -7.69 -0.82
CA PHE A 135 -12.73 -8.22 -1.96
C PHE A 135 -11.83 -8.60 -3.14
N THR A 136 -12.28 -9.56 -3.94
CA THR A 136 -11.83 -9.67 -5.32
C THR A 136 -12.58 -8.64 -6.18
N PHE A 137 -12.04 -8.32 -7.36
CA PHE A 137 -12.74 -7.45 -8.32
C PHE A 137 -14.12 -8.03 -8.70
N SER A 138 -14.22 -9.34 -8.86
CA SER A 138 -15.49 -10.01 -9.21
C SER A 138 -16.53 -9.84 -8.10
N ASP A 139 -16.14 -9.99 -6.85
CA ASP A 139 -17.05 -9.84 -5.72
C ASP A 139 -17.54 -8.39 -5.58
N MET A 140 -16.63 -7.42 -5.72
CA MET A 140 -17.00 -6.02 -5.68
C MET A 140 -17.93 -5.66 -6.83
N LYS A 141 -17.64 -6.11 -8.07
CA LYS A 141 -18.50 -5.90 -9.23
C LYS A 141 -19.91 -6.45 -8.98
N LYS A 142 -20.01 -7.67 -8.44
CA LYS A 142 -21.30 -8.30 -8.13
C LYS A 142 -22.10 -7.44 -7.14
N GLN A 143 -21.49 -7.00 -6.04
CA GLN A 143 -22.17 -6.16 -5.05
C GLN A 143 -22.67 -4.83 -5.60
N VAL A 144 -21.90 -4.21 -6.51
CA VAL A 144 -22.32 -2.97 -7.16
C VAL A 144 -23.51 -3.22 -8.09
N MET A 145 -23.44 -4.28 -8.91
CA MET A 145 -24.53 -4.60 -9.87
C MET A 145 -25.82 -5.07 -9.20
N GLU A 146 -25.75 -5.60 -7.97
CA GLU A 146 -26.95 -5.98 -7.20
C GLU A 146 -27.65 -4.82 -6.52
N LYS A 147 -26.95 -3.68 -6.37
CA LYS A 147 -27.49 -2.48 -5.69
C LYS A 147 -28.03 -1.40 -6.63
N TYR A 148 -27.66 -1.47 -7.90
CA TYR A 148 -28.04 -0.48 -8.95
C TYR A 148 -28.52 -1.17 -10.21
#